data_2a991a11e61963dd8c91551f3579f02b
#
_entry.id   2a991a11e61963dd8c91551f3579f02b
#
_cell.length_a   1.000
_cell.length_b   1.000
_cell.length_c   1.000
_cell.angle_alpha   90.00
_cell.angle_beta   90.00
_cell.angle_gamma   90.00
#
_symmetry.space_group_name_H-M   'P 1'
#
loop_
_entity.id
_entity.type
_entity.pdbx_description
1 polymer ?
#
loop_
_entity_poly.entity_id
_entity_poly.type
_entity_poly.pdbx_seq_one_letter_code
_entity_poly.pdbx_strand_id
1 'polypeptide(L)'
;MADYPITAIVLAGQRAGVVNPLAERAGVSHKCLVPICGRPLIDHVLQALASASNISEIVISVEEDAKSGLVPIIAAHQRADLPIRCTPAATGIVDSVLAAAEGRDGPFLVTTADNVLLDTSAIDTVREELAQADAVFALATDKAVLSAHPDGQRNFYRFRDASYANCNIYGLADRAALRAAEIFREGGQFQANPGRMIRAFGLSNILLMRFGVITLPAALKRVSRKLSFTLRAAHFTNGALAIDVDNERTYAVCEQLLAKREFSAQ
;
A
#
# COMPACT_ATOMS: atom_id res chain seq x y z
N MET A 1 -19.37 2.78 -15.97
CA MET A 1 -18.45 3.02 -14.82
C MET A 1 -17.79 4.37 -15.06
N ALA A 2 -17.74 5.26 -14.09
CA ALA A 2 -17.10 6.57 -14.29
C ALA A 2 -15.60 6.33 -14.52
N ASP A 3 -15.15 6.68 -15.70
CA ASP A 3 -13.76 6.57 -16.15
C ASP A 3 -13.04 7.86 -15.74
N TYR A 4 -12.73 7.97 -14.44
CA TYR A 4 -11.97 9.10 -13.93
C TYR A 4 -10.50 8.71 -13.71
N PRO A 5 -9.58 9.61 -14.09
CA PRO A 5 -8.15 9.36 -13.96
C PRO A 5 -7.73 9.33 -12.48
N ILE A 6 -6.86 8.40 -12.13
CA ILE A 6 -6.33 8.24 -10.77
C ILE A 6 -4.86 8.65 -10.74
N THR A 7 -4.48 9.43 -9.74
CA THR A 7 -3.07 9.65 -9.41
C THR A 7 -2.58 8.55 -8.48
N ALA A 8 -1.60 7.77 -8.90
CA ALA A 8 -0.94 6.79 -8.04
C ALA A 8 0.19 7.45 -7.24
N ILE A 9 0.22 7.21 -5.93
CA ILE A 9 1.29 7.66 -5.03
C ILE A 9 2.04 6.43 -4.55
N VAL A 10 3.34 6.36 -4.84
CA VAL A 10 4.22 5.26 -4.43
C VAL A 10 5.13 5.74 -3.31
N LEU A 11 4.96 5.16 -2.12
CA LEU A 11 5.80 5.46 -0.96
C LEU A 11 7.09 4.63 -1.06
N ALA A 12 8.19 5.28 -1.40
CA ALA A 12 9.50 4.67 -1.60
C ALA A 12 10.55 5.15 -0.57
N GLY A 13 10.18 6.07 0.31
CA GLY A 13 11.05 6.62 1.34
C GLY A 13 11.40 5.60 2.44
N GLN A 14 12.53 5.80 3.08
CA GLN A 14 12.99 5.04 4.24
C GLN A 14 13.13 5.93 5.47
N ARG A 15 13.27 5.32 6.65
CA ARG A 15 13.45 6.09 7.88
C ARG A 15 14.83 6.76 7.88
N ALA A 16 14.87 8.05 8.14
CA ALA A 16 16.12 8.81 8.19
C ALA A 16 17.14 8.17 9.16
N GLY A 17 18.38 8.00 8.69
CA GLY A 17 19.48 7.44 9.47
C GLY A 17 19.42 5.92 9.71
N VAL A 18 18.47 5.21 9.12
CA VAL A 18 18.39 3.74 9.23
C VAL A 18 18.63 3.12 7.85
N VAL A 19 19.77 2.44 7.71
CA VAL A 19 20.02 1.63 6.50
C VAL A 19 19.15 0.38 6.57
N ASN A 20 18.39 0.12 5.51
CA ASN A 20 17.58 -1.09 5.43
C ASN A 20 18.49 -2.31 5.21
N PRO A 21 18.40 -3.39 6.02
CA PRO A 21 19.30 -4.55 5.92
C PRO A 21 19.31 -5.22 4.52
N LEU A 22 18.17 -5.22 3.82
CA LEU A 22 18.09 -5.76 2.45
C LEU A 22 18.86 -4.85 1.47
N ALA A 23 18.79 -3.52 1.64
CA ALA A 23 19.54 -2.58 0.82
C ALA A 23 21.05 -2.69 1.06
N GLU A 24 21.47 -2.80 2.32
CA GLU A 24 22.86 -3.02 2.70
C GLU A 24 23.42 -4.30 2.07
N ARG A 25 22.69 -5.40 2.21
CA ARG A 25 23.08 -6.70 1.60
C ARG A 25 23.20 -6.62 0.07
N ALA A 26 22.30 -5.88 -0.58
CA ALA A 26 22.27 -5.72 -2.03
C ALA A 26 23.29 -4.68 -2.54
N GLY A 27 23.98 -3.93 -1.65
CA GLY A 27 24.89 -2.86 -2.03
C GLY A 27 24.21 -1.65 -2.67
N VAL A 28 22.93 -1.40 -2.35
CA VAL A 28 22.15 -0.27 -2.86
C VAL A 28 21.79 0.72 -1.75
N SER A 29 21.54 1.96 -2.11
CA SER A 29 21.28 3.04 -1.14
C SER A 29 19.92 2.93 -0.45
N HIS A 30 18.89 2.43 -1.16
CA HIS A 30 17.51 2.45 -0.69
C HIS A 30 16.81 1.12 -0.91
N LYS A 31 15.87 0.77 -0.01
CA LYS A 31 15.07 -0.46 -0.08
C LYS A 31 14.35 -0.61 -1.43
N CYS A 32 13.80 0.47 -1.97
CA CYS A 32 13.08 0.43 -3.25
C CYS A 32 13.94 0.01 -4.45
N LEU A 33 15.28 0.14 -4.32
CA LEU A 33 16.27 -0.26 -5.35
C LEU A 33 16.80 -1.68 -5.17
N VAL A 34 16.42 -2.39 -4.11
CA VAL A 34 16.83 -3.80 -3.90
C VAL A 34 16.35 -4.66 -5.07
N PRO A 35 17.24 -5.44 -5.71
CA PRO A 35 16.84 -6.31 -6.81
C PRO A 35 16.09 -7.55 -6.30
N ILE A 36 15.00 -7.91 -7.00
CA ILE A 36 14.28 -9.18 -6.85
C ILE A 36 13.92 -9.70 -8.25
N CYS A 37 14.14 -10.97 -8.54
CA CYS A 37 13.99 -11.53 -9.88
C CYS A 37 14.65 -10.67 -10.98
N GLY A 38 15.86 -10.14 -10.70
CA GLY A 38 16.64 -9.32 -11.64
C GLY A 38 16.17 -7.88 -11.84
N ARG A 39 15.16 -7.41 -11.11
CA ARG A 39 14.57 -6.06 -11.24
C ARG A 39 14.46 -5.39 -9.87
N PRO A 40 14.65 -4.07 -9.74
CA PRO A 40 14.40 -3.34 -8.48
C PRO A 40 12.97 -3.53 -7.96
N LEU A 41 12.76 -3.54 -6.64
CA LEU A 41 11.42 -3.69 -6.03
C LEU A 41 10.41 -2.73 -6.64
N ILE A 42 10.75 -1.45 -6.73
CA ILE A 42 9.88 -0.40 -7.26
C ILE A 42 9.51 -0.61 -8.73
N ASP A 43 10.36 -1.27 -9.52
CA ASP A 43 10.13 -1.51 -10.94
C ASP A 43 8.92 -2.44 -11.17
N HIS A 44 8.73 -3.46 -10.31
CA HIS A 44 7.53 -4.31 -10.31
C HIS A 44 6.25 -3.51 -10.03
N VAL A 45 6.32 -2.58 -9.07
CA VAL A 45 5.18 -1.72 -8.71
C VAL A 45 4.84 -0.76 -9.85
N LEU A 46 5.85 -0.10 -10.43
CA LEU A 46 5.65 0.81 -11.57
C LEU A 46 5.10 0.07 -12.79
N GLN A 47 5.55 -1.16 -13.06
CA GLN A 47 5.01 -1.99 -14.12
C GLN A 47 3.50 -2.26 -13.93
N ALA A 48 3.07 -2.63 -12.72
CA ALA A 48 1.66 -2.86 -12.43
C ALA A 48 0.82 -1.59 -12.61
N LEU A 49 1.30 -0.46 -12.08
CA LEU A 49 0.63 0.84 -12.20
C LEU A 49 0.59 1.33 -13.65
N ALA A 50 1.67 1.20 -14.40
CA ALA A 50 1.74 1.61 -15.80
C ALA A 50 0.90 0.72 -16.73
N SER A 51 0.61 -0.51 -16.34
CA SER A 51 -0.27 -1.42 -17.09
C SER A 51 -1.76 -1.21 -16.80
N ALA A 52 -2.09 -0.48 -15.74
CA ALA A 52 -3.49 -0.18 -15.39
C ALA A 52 -4.01 1.00 -16.23
N SER A 53 -5.18 0.81 -16.86
CA SER A 53 -5.74 1.76 -17.84
C SER A 53 -6.17 3.11 -17.26
N ASN A 54 -6.37 3.17 -15.94
CA ASN A 54 -6.96 4.34 -15.27
C ASN A 54 -5.95 5.15 -14.44
N ILE A 55 -4.68 4.78 -14.45
CA ILE A 55 -3.63 5.59 -13.82
C ILE A 55 -3.17 6.64 -14.80
N SER A 56 -3.36 7.92 -14.47
CA SER A 56 -3.01 9.07 -15.32
C SER A 56 -1.69 9.75 -14.92
N GLU A 57 -1.24 9.52 -13.71
CA GLU A 57 0.03 10.04 -13.19
C GLU A 57 0.53 9.13 -12.08
N ILE A 58 1.86 8.98 -11.96
CA ILE A 58 2.51 8.32 -10.84
C ILE A 58 3.40 9.33 -10.12
N VAL A 59 3.24 9.46 -8.80
CA VAL A 59 4.08 10.30 -7.94
C VAL A 59 4.82 9.40 -6.96
N ILE A 60 6.15 9.40 -7.04
CA ILE A 60 7.03 8.62 -6.17
C ILE A 60 7.51 9.53 -5.04
N SER A 61 7.13 9.22 -3.80
CA SER A 61 7.65 9.91 -2.62
C SER A 61 8.92 9.21 -2.14
N VAL A 62 10.07 9.89 -2.27
CA VAL A 62 11.39 9.30 -2.03
C VAL A 62 12.41 10.38 -1.63
N GLU A 63 13.49 10.00 -0.96
CA GLU A 63 14.62 10.88 -0.62
C GLU A 63 15.36 11.34 -1.88
N GLU A 64 15.99 12.52 -1.79
CA GLU A 64 16.69 13.15 -2.92
C GLU A 64 17.84 12.29 -3.46
N ASP A 65 18.60 11.67 -2.57
CA ASP A 65 19.74 10.82 -2.89
C ASP A 65 19.38 9.48 -3.56
N ALA A 66 18.12 9.02 -3.46
CA ALA A 66 17.63 7.87 -4.20
C ALA A 66 17.26 8.17 -5.66
N LYS A 67 17.00 9.44 -6.00
CA LYS A 67 16.47 9.81 -7.34
C LYS A 67 17.37 9.38 -8.48
N SER A 68 18.68 9.46 -8.32
CA SER A 68 19.63 9.04 -9.37
C SER A 68 19.45 7.57 -9.77
N GLY A 69 19.19 6.68 -8.79
CA GLY A 69 18.91 5.27 -9.04
C GLY A 69 17.54 5.00 -9.68
N LEU A 70 16.60 5.94 -9.54
CA LEU A 70 15.27 5.82 -10.12
C LEU A 70 15.18 6.29 -11.57
N VAL A 71 16.09 7.12 -12.04
CA VAL A 71 16.06 7.70 -13.40
C VAL A 71 15.86 6.64 -14.49
N PRO A 72 16.68 5.57 -14.57
CA PRO A 72 16.50 4.54 -15.61
C PRO A 72 15.19 3.78 -15.48
N ILE A 73 14.71 3.55 -14.25
CA ILE A 73 13.48 2.83 -13.96
C ILE A 73 12.28 3.68 -14.40
N ILE A 74 12.27 4.97 -14.06
CA ILE A 74 11.22 5.91 -14.47
C ILE A 74 11.17 5.99 -15.99
N ALA A 75 12.31 6.13 -16.66
CA ALA A 75 12.39 6.23 -18.12
C ALA A 75 11.81 4.99 -18.84
N ALA A 76 11.90 3.81 -18.21
CA ALA A 76 11.34 2.58 -18.78
C ALA A 76 9.80 2.52 -18.76
N HIS A 77 9.16 3.23 -17.81
CA HIS A 77 7.70 3.19 -17.61
C HIS A 77 6.99 4.48 -18.01
N GLN A 78 7.71 5.60 -18.05
CA GLN A 78 7.13 6.91 -18.36
C GLN A 78 6.69 6.98 -19.82
N ARG A 79 5.49 7.52 -20.08
CA ARG A 79 4.94 7.79 -21.40
C ARG A 79 4.32 9.19 -21.42
N ALA A 80 3.98 9.69 -22.61
CA ALA A 80 3.35 11.01 -22.77
C ALA A 80 2.00 11.10 -22.04
N ASP A 81 1.25 9.99 -22.00
CA ASP A 81 -0.04 9.85 -21.31
C ASP A 81 0.08 9.40 -19.85
N LEU A 82 1.30 9.05 -19.39
CA LEU A 82 1.57 8.63 -18.02
C LEU A 82 2.86 9.28 -17.49
N PRO A 83 2.81 10.52 -17.03
CA PRO A 83 3.96 11.16 -16.38
C PRO A 83 4.28 10.49 -15.04
N ILE A 84 5.57 10.29 -14.78
CA ILE A 84 6.09 9.78 -13.50
C ILE A 84 6.98 10.86 -12.88
N ARG A 85 6.67 11.28 -11.65
CA ARG A 85 7.38 12.35 -10.96
C ARG A 85 7.85 11.90 -9.60
N CYS A 86 8.99 12.46 -9.12
CA CYS A 86 9.46 12.28 -7.74
C CYS A 86 9.12 13.51 -6.92
N THR A 87 8.68 13.29 -5.67
CA THR A 87 8.54 14.31 -4.63
C THR A 87 9.37 13.91 -3.42
N PRO A 88 9.98 14.86 -2.68
CA PRO A 88 10.73 14.53 -1.48
C PRO A 88 9.85 13.78 -0.46
N ALA A 89 10.39 12.70 0.11
CA ALA A 89 9.77 12.02 1.23
C ALA A 89 9.79 12.92 2.47
N ALA A 90 8.68 12.99 3.19
CA ALA A 90 8.61 13.66 4.48
C ALA A 90 8.95 12.69 5.62
N THR A 91 9.10 13.20 6.84
CA THR A 91 9.43 12.40 8.03
C THR A 91 8.36 11.35 8.35
N GLY A 92 7.09 11.63 8.00
CA GLY A 92 5.95 10.74 8.25
C GLY A 92 5.29 10.24 6.96
N ILE A 93 4.70 9.05 7.03
CA ILE A 93 3.96 8.47 5.89
C ILE A 93 2.84 9.41 5.41
N VAL A 94 2.06 9.96 6.34
CA VAL A 94 0.95 10.87 6.00
C VAL A 94 1.45 12.15 5.37
N ASP A 95 2.52 12.72 5.90
CA ASP A 95 3.10 13.95 5.36
C ASP A 95 3.69 13.71 3.96
N SER A 96 4.24 12.53 3.70
CA SER A 96 4.68 12.09 2.37
C SER A 96 3.51 11.96 1.38
N VAL A 97 2.38 11.39 1.81
CA VAL A 97 1.16 11.31 0.98
C VAL A 97 0.60 12.70 0.69
N LEU A 98 0.52 13.57 1.70
CA LEU A 98 0.03 14.94 1.54
C LEU A 98 0.91 15.75 0.57
N ALA A 99 2.24 15.64 0.70
CA ALA A 99 3.19 16.28 -0.21
C ALA A 99 3.06 15.75 -1.65
N ALA A 100 2.92 14.44 -1.81
CA ALA A 100 2.71 13.82 -3.13
C ALA A 100 1.37 14.18 -3.77
N ALA A 101 0.34 14.47 -2.97
CA ALA A 101 -0.98 14.89 -3.42
C ALA A 101 -1.09 16.41 -3.68
N GLU A 102 -0.04 17.19 -3.40
CA GLU A 102 -0.08 18.64 -3.57
C GLU A 102 -0.34 19.05 -5.03
N GLY A 103 -1.25 20.01 -5.23
CA GLY A 103 -1.67 20.47 -6.57
C GLY A 103 -2.56 19.49 -7.34
N ARG A 104 -3.08 18.44 -6.70
CA ARG A 104 -3.94 17.41 -7.29
C ARG A 104 -5.23 17.27 -6.49
N ASP A 105 -6.34 17.07 -7.16
CA ASP A 105 -7.65 16.95 -6.50
C ASP A 105 -8.02 15.49 -6.16
N GLY A 106 -7.34 14.52 -6.79
CA GLY A 106 -7.63 13.09 -6.68
C GLY A 106 -8.57 12.61 -7.81
N PRO A 107 -9.04 11.38 -7.75
CA PRO A 107 -8.77 10.39 -6.72
C PRO A 107 -7.32 9.90 -6.68
N PHE A 108 -6.94 9.33 -5.55
CA PHE A 108 -5.60 8.81 -5.32
C PHE A 108 -5.61 7.31 -5.02
N LEU A 109 -4.61 6.61 -5.55
CA LEU A 109 -4.25 5.26 -5.13
C LEU A 109 -2.87 5.31 -4.49
N VAL A 110 -2.78 4.94 -3.21
CA VAL A 110 -1.52 4.95 -2.46
C VAL A 110 -1.04 3.52 -2.27
N THR A 111 0.22 3.27 -2.59
CA THR A 111 0.89 1.97 -2.33
C THR A 111 2.35 2.18 -1.92
N THR A 112 3.06 1.11 -1.62
CA THR A 112 4.47 1.14 -1.22
C THR A 112 5.36 0.53 -2.30
N ALA A 113 6.62 0.96 -2.38
CA ALA A 113 7.57 0.50 -3.39
C ALA A 113 8.01 -0.97 -3.23
N ASP A 114 7.70 -1.59 -2.11
CA ASP A 114 7.99 -2.99 -1.77
C ASP A 114 6.80 -3.94 -1.98
N ASN A 115 5.68 -3.42 -2.46
CA ASN A 115 4.49 -4.22 -2.80
C ASN A 115 4.62 -4.84 -4.21
N VAL A 116 5.66 -5.67 -4.38
CA VAL A 116 6.09 -6.22 -5.69
C VAL A 116 5.07 -7.16 -6.32
N LEU A 117 4.11 -7.66 -5.54
CA LEU A 117 3.06 -8.57 -6.01
C LEU A 117 1.77 -7.83 -6.43
N LEU A 118 1.77 -6.49 -6.40
CA LEU A 118 0.70 -5.66 -6.94
C LEU A 118 0.39 -6.06 -8.39
N ASP A 119 -0.90 -6.07 -8.74
CA ASP A 119 -1.38 -6.33 -10.10
C ASP A 119 -2.51 -5.37 -10.50
N THR A 120 -2.83 -5.36 -11.79
CA THR A 120 -3.88 -4.49 -12.33
C THR A 120 -5.26 -4.81 -11.78
N SER A 121 -5.55 -6.07 -11.49
CA SER A 121 -6.84 -6.47 -10.94
C SER A 121 -7.06 -5.93 -9.53
N ALA A 122 -5.99 -5.82 -8.74
CA ALA A 122 -6.04 -5.19 -7.43
C ALA A 122 -6.32 -3.69 -7.52
N ILE A 123 -5.69 -3.01 -8.48
CA ILE A 123 -5.91 -1.57 -8.75
C ILE A 123 -7.37 -1.34 -9.16
N ASP A 124 -7.90 -2.14 -10.07
CA ASP A 124 -9.28 -2.06 -10.54
C ASP A 124 -10.29 -2.30 -9.41
N THR A 125 -10.06 -3.32 -8.57
CA THR A 125 -10.92 -3.63 -7.42
C THR A 125 -10.96 -2.45 -6.43
N VAL A 126 -9.82 -1.84 -6.11
CA VAL A 126 -9.77 -0.67 -5.22
C VAL A 126 -10.51 0.51 -5.84
N ARG A 127 -10.37 0.74 -7.15
CA ARG A 127 -11.08 1.78 -7.88
C ARG A 127 -12.60 1.58 -7.86
N GLU A 128 -13.07 0.34 -8.06
CA GLU A 128 -14.50 0.02 -8.02
C GLU A 128 -15.10 0.28 -6.64
N GLU A 129 -14.43 -0.11 -5.57
CA GLU A 129 -14.84 0.18 -4.20
C GLU A 129 -14.81 1.69 -3.89
N LEU A 130 -13.81 2.40 -4.44
CA LEU A 130 -13.65 3.85 -4.25
C LEU A 130 -14.79 4.66 -4.89
N ALA A 131 -15.44 4.15 -5.93
CA ALA A 131 -16.62 4.78 -6.51
C ALA A 131 -17.81 4.92 -5.53
N GLN A 132 -17.78 4.22 -4.39
CA GLN A 132 -18.82 4.21 -3.37
C GLN A 132 -18.29 4.59 -1.97
N ALA A 133 -17.09 5.13 -1.88
CA ALA A 133 -16.43 5.44 -0.60
C ALA A 133 -15.53 6.67 -0.72
N ASP A 134 -15.32 7.33 0.41
CA ASP A 134 -14.31 8.38 0.51
C ASP A 134 -12.90 7.80 0.68
N ALA A 135 -12.81 6.63 1.33
CA ALA A 135 -11.55 5.90 1.44
C ALA A 135 -11.75 4.37 1.43
N VAL A 136 -10.78 3.66 0.83
CA VAL A 136 -10.75 2.21 0.69
C VAL A 136 -9.45 1.65 1.24
N PHE A 137 -9.56 0.54 1.98
CA PHE A 137 -8.43 -0.26 2.45
C PHE A 137 -8.44 -1.62 1.78
N ALA A 138 -7.32 -2.03 1.19
CA ALA A 138 -7.18 -3.35 0.59
C ALA A 138 -6.77 -4.39 1.65
N LEU A 139 -7.52 -5.46 1.77
CA LEU A 139 -7.34 -6.49 2.79
C LEU A 139 -7.45 -7.89 2.19
N ALA A 140 -6.63 -8.82 2.68
CA ALA A 140 -6.76 -10.25 2.41
C ALA A 140 -6.95 -11.02 3.72
N THR A 141 -7.71 -12.13 3.69
CA THR A 141 -7.88 -12.98 4.86
C THR A 141 -6.61 -13.78 5.16
N ASP A 142 -6.40 -14.15 6.42
CA ASP A 142 -5.33 -15.05 6.84
C ASP A 142 -5.32 -16.34 6.02
N LYS A 143 -6.50 -16.92 5.75
CA LYS A 143 -6.65 -18.12 4.91
C LYS A 143 -6.12 -17.89 3.48
N ALA A 144 -6.46 -16.77 2.86
CA ALA A 144 -5.98 -16.43 1.53
C ALA A 144 -4.46 -16.23 1.52
N VAL A 145 -3.91 -15.51 2.49
CA VAL A 145 -2.47 -15.28 2.62
C VAL A 145 -1.69 -16.57 2.82
N LEU A 146 -2.14 -17.43 3.75
CA LEU A 146 -1.49 -18.72 4.03
C LEU A 146 -1.64 -19.71 2.87
N SER A 147 -2.72 -19.60 2.09
CA SER A 147 -2.88 -20.38 0.85
C SER A 147 -1.93 -19.92 -0.26
N ALA A 148 -1.62 -18.61 -0.34
CA ALA A 148 -0.64 -18.09 -1.28
C ALA A 148 0.78 -18.55 -0.91
N HIS A 149 1.14 -18.40 0.38
CA HIS A 149 2.40 -18.92 0.93
C HIS A 149 2.32 -19.06 2.45
N PRO A 150 2.72 -20.23 3.05
CA PRO A 150 2.63 -20.46 4.49
C PRO A 150 3.48 -19.50 5.32
N ASP A 151 4.59 -18.99 4.79
CA ASP A 151 5.47 -18.02 5.42
C ASP A 151 5.22 -16.56 4.97
N GLY A 152 4.13 -16.30 4.26
CA GLY A 152 3.84 -14.99 3.67
C GLY A 152 3.72 -13.87 4.70
N GLN A 153 2.81 -14.00 5.63
CA GLN A 153 2.57 -13.00 6.67
C GLN A 153 2.34 -13.69 8.03
N ARG A 154 2.71 -13.00 9.12
CA ARG A 154 2.56 -13.51 10.49
C ARG A 154 1.65 -12.67 11.37
N ASN A 155 1.40 -11.43 10.96
CA ASN A 155 0.60 -10.47 11.72
C ASN A 155 -0.74 -10.26 11.05
N PHE A 156 -1.84 -10.55 11.77
CA PHE A 156 -3.19 -10.42 11.30
C PHE A 156 -4.04 -9.62 12.30
N TYR A 157 -4.89 -8.75 11.78
CA TYR A 157 -5.92 -8.06 12.56
C TYR A 157 -7.10 -9.00 12.74
N ARG A 158 -7.40 -9.36 13.99
CA ARG A 158 -8.47 -10.32 14.32
C ARG A 158 -9.81 -9.63 14.45
N PHE A 159 -10.79 -10.14 13.70
CA PHE A 159 -12.20 -9.76 13.79
C PHE A 159 -13.04 -11.02 14.04
N ARG A 160 -14.34 -10.86 14.33
CA ARG A 160 -15.24 -11.98 14.57
C ARG A 160 -15.46 -12.84 13.31
N ASP A 161 -15.46 -12.21 12.14
CA ASP A 161 -15.70 -12.85 10.84
C ASP A 161 -14.45 -13.51 10.26
N ALA A 162 -13.27 -12.90 10.39
CA ALA A 162 -12.00 -13.45 9.95
C ALA A 162 -10.82 -12.68 10.57
N SER A 163 -9.60 -13.15 10.30
CA SER A 163 -8.37 -12.38 10.50
C SER A 163 -7.91 -11.82 9.16
N TYR A 164 -7.40 -10.59 9.15
CA TYR A 164 -7.05 -9.87 7.93
C TYR A 164 -5.63 -9.35 7.97
N ALA A 165 -4.95 -9.37 6.83
CA ALA A 165 -3.71 -8.66 6.58
C ALA A 165 -3.98 -7.47 5.65
N ASN A 166 -3.20 -6.40 5.82
CA ASN A 166 -3.20 -5.24 4.95
C ASN A 166 -2.42 -5.55 3.67
N CYS A 167 -2.96 -5.13 2.52
CA CYS A 167 -2.30 -5.29 1.22
C CYS A 167 -1.48 -4.07 0.79
N ASN A 168 -1.31 -3.07 1.66
CA ASN A 168 -0.59 -1.82 1.36
C ASN A 168 -1.08 -1.11 0.09
N ILE A 169 -2.39 -1.20 -0.18
CA ILE A 169 -3.08 -0.47 -1.24
C ILE A 169 -4.24 0.29 -0.61
N TYR A 170 -4.30 1.61 -0.87
CA TYR A 170 -5.32 2.48 -0.33
C TYR A 170 -5.91 3.34 -1.44
N GLY A 171 -7.23 3.44 -1.49
CA GLY A 171 -7.94 4.40 -2.34
C GLY A 171 -8.41 5.60 -1.52
N LEU A 172 -8.27 6.81 -2.06
CA LEU A 172 -8.76 8.05 -1.46
C LEU A 172 -9.50 8.85 -2.54
N ALA A 173 -10.77 9.19 -2.31
CA ALA A 173 -11.62 9.80 -3.34
C ALA A 173 -11.15 11.20 -3.75
N ASP A 174 -10.65 11.97 -2.81
CA ASP A 174 -10.20 13.34 -3.02
C ASP A 174 -9.24 13.82 -1.93
N ARG A 175 -8.86 15.10 -1.99
CA ARG A 175 -8.03 15.72 -0.94
C ARG A 175 -8.69 15.75 0.44
N ALA A 176 -10.02 15.83 0.52
CA ALA A 176 -10.70 15.82 1.81
C ALA A 176 -10.59 14.43 2.47
N ALA A 177 -10.62 13.38 1.66
CA ALA A 177 -10.41 12.00 2.11
C ALA A 177 -8.99 11.74 2.66
N LEU A 178 -8.00 12.59 2.34
CA LEU A 178 -6.67 12.56 2.97
C LEU A 178 -6.73 12.75 4.49
N ARG A 179 -7.83 13.28 5.03
CA ARG A 179 -8.10 13.26 6.49
C ARG A 179 -8.10 11.83 7.06
N ALA A 180 -8.43 10.83 6.24
CA ALA A 180 -8.29 9.42 6.64
C ALA A 180 -6.84 9.06 6.94
N ALA A 181 -5.91 9.63 6.18
CA ALA A 181 -4.48 9.42 6.40
C ALA A 181 -3.99 10.03 7.72
N GLU A 182 -4.64 11.09 8.25
CA GLU A 182 -4.29 11.70 9.54
C GLU A 182 -4.35 10.69 10.70
N ILE A 183 -5.21 9.68 10.62
CA ILE A 183 -5.28 8.58 11.59
C ILE A 183 -3.95 7.82 11.67
N PHE A 184 -3.20 7.82 10.56
CA PHE A 184 -1.92 7.14 10.40
C PHE A 184 -0.71 8.06 10.58
N ARG A 185 -0.91 9.37 10.81
CA ARG A 185 0.17 10.40 10.84
C ARG A 185 1.33 10.02 11.74
N GLU A 186 1.07 9.34 12.82
CA GLU A 186 2.09 9.00 13.80
C GLU A 186 2.72 7.60 13.60
N GLY A 187 2.57 7.00 12.42
CA GLY A 187 3.18 5.73 12.02
C GLY A 187 2.24 4.53 11.95
N GLY A 188 2.35 3.76 10.88
CA GLY A 188 1.44 2.67 10.49
C GLY A 188 1.45 1.41 11.37
N GLN A 189 2.30 1.31 12.40
CA GLN A 189 2.28 0.17 13.31
C GLN A 189 1.29 0.40 14.46
N PHE A 190 0.01 0.28 14.18
CA PHE A 190 -1.06 0.39 15.19
C PHE A 190 -0.89 -0.58 16.36
N GLN A 191 -0.31 -1.75 16.12
CA GLN A 191 -0.08 -2.76 17.16
C GLN A 191 0.94 -2.32 18.21
N ALA A 192 1.84 -1.39 17.88
CA ALA A 192 2.89 -0.92 18.77
C ALA A 192 2.44 0.23 19.72
N ASN A 193 1.29 0.89 19.44
CA ASN A 193 0.86 2.05 20.22
C ASN A 193 -0.66 2.07 20.51
N PRO A 194 -1.10 1.46 21.61
CA PRO A 194 -2.52 1.36 21.98
C PRO A 194 -3.24 2.71 22.10
N GLY A 195 -2.56 3.76 22.58
CA GLY A 195 -3.13 5.09 22.74
C GLY A 195 -3.60 5.73 21.44
N ARG A 196 -2.91 5.44 20.34
CA ARG A 196 -3.25 5.91 18.98
C ARG A 196 -4.49 5.20 18.44
N MET A 197 -4.56 3.90 18.64
CA MET A 197 -5.75 3.12 18.30
C MET A 197 -6.98 3.64 19.03
N ILE A 198 -6.85 3.98 20.33
CA ILE A 198 -7.95 4.53 21.12
C ILE A 198 -8.42 5.87 20.53
N ARG A 199 -7.50 6.74 20.13
CA ARG A 199 -7.82 8.05 19.56
C ARG A 199 -8.49 7.92 18.17
N ALA A 200 -7.96 7.04 17.30
CA ALA A 200 -8.48 6.81 15.96
C ALA A 200 -9.82 6.06 15.96
N PHE A 201 -9.88 4.93 16.65
CA PHE A 201 -11.01 4.01 16.58
C PHE A 201 -11.98 4.15 17.76
N GLY A 202 -11.54 4.71 18.89
CA GLY A 202 -12.29 4.75 20.15
C GLY A 202 -12.07 3.49 21.01
N LEU A 203 -11.99 3.68 22.33
CA LEU A 203 -11.70 2.59 23.28
C LEU A 203 -12.66 1.41 23.14
N SER A 204 -13.96 1.66 22.96
CA SER A 204 -14.98 0.61 22.80
C SER A 204 -14.75 -0.25 21.56
N ASN A 205 -14.33 0.35 20.44
CA ASN A 205 -14.05 -0.39 19.20
C ASN A 205 -12.80 -1.26 19.35
N ILE A 206 -11.78 -0.74 20.01
CA ILE A 206 -10.55 -1.51 20.27
C ILE A 206 -10.82 -2.71 21.18
N LEU A 207 -11.59 -2.53 22.23
CA LEU A 207 -11.98 -3.64 23.10
C LEU A 207 -12.78 -4.70 22.32
N LEU A 208 -13.75 -4.28 21.49
CA LEU A 208 -14.52 -5.18 20.64
C LEU A 208 -13.64 -5.93 19.62
N MET A 209 -12.64 -5.25 19.03
CA MET A 209 -11.65 -5.88 18.16
C MET A 209 -10.74 -6.84 18.93
N ARG A 210 -10.20 -6.40 20.09
CA ARG A 210 -9.30 -7.22 20.94
C ARG A 210 -9.93 -8.54 21.37
N PHE A 211 -11.23 -8.52 21.67
CA PHE A 211 -11.99 -9.71 22.06
C PHE A 211 -12.62 -10.45 20.88
N GLY A 212 -12.38 -10.03 19.64
CA GLY A 212 -12.94 -10.66 18.44
C GLY A 212 -14.49 -10.63 18.40
N VAL A 213 -15.12 -9.62 18.99
CA VAL A 213 -16.59 -9.52 19.11
C VAL A 213 -17.22 -8.77 17.94
N ILE A 214 -16.45 -7.90 17.27
CA ILE A 214 -16.91 -7.09 16.14
C ILE A 214 -16.44 -7.67 14.80
N THR A 215 -17.31 -7.65 13.79
CA THR A 215 -16.93 -7.96 12.41
C THR A 215 -16.24 -6.78 11.75
N LEU A 216 -15.42 -7.01 10.70
CA LEU A 216 -14.77 -5.94 9.95
C LEU A 216 -15.76 -4.91 9.38
N PRO A 217 -16.88 -5.30 8.70
CA PRO A 217 -17.85 -4.33 8.20
C PRO A 217 -18.48 -3.48 9.32
N ALA A 218 -18.76 -4.07 10.48
CA ALA A 218 -19.30 -3.33 11.61
C ALA A 218 -18.28 -2.34 12.20
N ALA A 219 -17.00 -2.71 12.25
CA ALA A 219 -15.92 -1.83 12.68
C ALA A 219 -15.75 -0.64 11.73
N LEU A 220 -15.69 -0.89 10.42
CA LEU A 220 -15.60 0.16 9.39
C LEU A 220 -16.78 1.12 9.47
N LYS A 221 -18.02 0.62 9.60
CA LYS A 221 -19.22 1.46 9.75
C LYS A 221 -19.15 2.37 10.98
N ARG A 222 -18.61 1.89 12.11
CA ARG A 222 -18.45 2.71 13.33
C ARG A 222 -17.37 3.77 13.15
N VAL A 223 -16.24 3.43 12.52
CA VAL A 223 -15.17 4.39 12.20
C VAL A 223 -15.67 5.43 11.21
N SER A 224 -16.38 5.03 10.16
CA SER A 224 -17.00 5.93 9.17
C SER A 224 -17.88 6.98 9.84
N ARG A 225 -18.75 6.58 10.76
CA ARG A 225 -19.60 7.52 11.52
C ARG A 225 -18.78 8.49 12.37
N LYS A 226 -17.70 8.00 13.02
CA LYS A 226 -16.86 8.83 13.88
C LYS A 226 -16.10 9.88 13.09
N LEU A 227 -15.66 9.52 11.87
CA LEU A 227 -14.86 10.39 11.01
C LEU A 227 -15.71 11.23 10.04
N SER A 228 -17.02 10.98 9.99
CA SER A 228 -17.96 11.62 9.08
C SER A 228 -17.59 11.46 7.59
N PHE A 229 -17.05 10.28 7.22
CA PHE A 229 -16.81 9.88 5.84
C PHE A 229 -16.91 8.34 5.67
N THR A 230 -17.13 7.89 4.44
CA THR A 230 -17.40 6.49 4.13
C THR A 230 -16.10 5.72 3.95
N LEU A 231 -15.89 4.71 4.82
CA LEU A 231 -14.79 3.75 4.71
C LEU A 231 -15.30 2.41 4.18
N ARG A 232 -14.60 1.84 3.21
CA ARG A 232 -14.84 0.48 2.71
C ARG A 232 -13.57 -0.35 2.71
N ALA A 233 -13.73 -1.67 2.62
CA ALA A 233 -12.63 -2.59 2.44
C ALA A 233 -12.76 -3.27 1.07
N ALA A 234 -11.71 -3.20 0.26
CA ALA A 234 -11.53 -4.07 -0.90
C ALA A 234 -11.00 -5.42 -0.39
N HIS A 235 -11.74 -6.49 -0.64
CA HIS A 235 -11.39 -7.84 -0.18
C HIS A 235 -10.75 -8.64 -1.30
N PHE A 236 -9.52 -9.13 -1.06
CA PHE A 236 -8.80 -9.95 -2.02
C PHE A 236 -8.81 -11.43 -1.67
N THR A 237 -9.14 -12.26 -2.65
CA THR A 237 -8.97 -13.72 -2.59
C THR A 237 -7.53 -14.13 -2.91
N ASN A 238 -6.80 -13.30 -3.67
CA ASN A 238 -5.37 -13.45 -3.89
C ASN A 238 -4.60 -12.94 -2.66
N GLY A 239 -4.24 -13.83 -1.75
CA GLY A 239 -3.51 -13.48 -0.53
C GLY A 239 -2.07 -13.02 -0.74
N ALA A 240 -1.49 -13.25 -1.92
CA ALA A 240 -0.16 -12.77 -2.27
C ALA A 240 -0.07 -11.23 -2.21
N LEU A 241 -1.17 -10.52 -2.49
CA LEU A 241 -1.25 -9.06 -2.42
C LEU A 241 -1.00 -8.47 -1.02
N ALA A 242 -1.07 -9.29 0.03
CA ALA A 242 -0.76 -8.87 1.40
C ALA A 242 0.65 -9.25 1.86
N ILE A 243 1.52 -9.64 0.92
CA ILE A 243 2.91 -10.03 1.19
C ILE A 243 3.82 -9.03 0.50
N ASP A 244 4.44 -8.18 1.29
CA ASP A 244 5.41 -7.18 0.88
C ASP A 244 6.84 -7.55 1.30
N VAL A 245 7.84 -6.95 0.66
CA VAL A 245 9.25 -7.24 0.91
C VAL A 245 9.76 -6.44 2.10
N ASP A 246 9.51 -6.89 3.33
CA ASP A 246 9.92 -6.20 4.55
C ASP A 246 11.27 -6.67 5.14
N ASN A 247 11.58 -7.95 4.94
CA ASN A 247 12.74 -8.61 5.53
C ASN A 247 13.14 -9.84 4.69
N GLU A 248 14.22 -10.53 5.08
CA GLU A 248 14.75 -11.70 4.36
C GLU A 248 13.71 -12.79 4.10
N ARG A 249 12.85 -13.06 5.07
CA ARG A 249 11.80 -14.07 4.94
C ARG A 249 10.79 -13.68 3.86
N THR A 250 10.24 -12.46 3.93
CA THR A 250 9.25 -12.00 2.95
C THR A 250 9.89 -11.71 1.60
N TYR A 251 11.19 -11.36 1.54
CA TYR A 251 11.95 -11.28 0.30
C TYR A 251 11.95 -12.65 -0.41
N ALA A 252 12.36 -13.73 0.27
CA ALA A 252 12.38 -15.06 -0.31
C ALA A 252 10.98 -15.55 -0.75
N VAL A 253 9.94 -15.22 0.02
CA VAL A 253 8.54 -15.52 -0.33
C VAL A 253 8.11 -14.78 -1.60
N CYS A 254 8.36 -13.47 -1.67
CA CYS A 254 8.02 -12.66 -2.84
C CYS A 254 8.76 -13.13 -4.10
N GLU A 255 10.05 -13.47 -3.97
CA GLU A 255 10.86 -14.01 -5.07
C GLU A 255 10.24 -15.30 -5.64
N GLN A 256 9.82 -16.23 -4.78
CA GLN A 256 9.15 -17.46 -5.21
C GLN A 256 7.79 -17.19 -5.89
N LEU A 257 7.01 -16.25 -5.37
CA LEU A 257 5.70 -15.92 -5.91
C LEU A 257 5.80 -15.17 -7.26
N LEU A 258 6.79 -14.27 -7.41
CA LEU A 258 7.10 -13.61 -8.68
C LEU A 258 7.52 -14.63 -9.74
N ALA A 259 8.45 -15.53 -9.42
CA ALA A 259 8.90 -16.56 -10.35
C ALA A 259 7.76 -17.47 -10.81
N LYS A 260 6.84 -17.85 -9.91
CA LYS A 260 5.63 -18.62 -10.28
C LYS A 260 4.71 -17.83 -11.21
N ARG A 261 4.54 -16.53 -10.97
CA ARG A 261 3.69 -15.65 -11.79
C ARG A 261 4.22 -15.52 -13.20
N GLU A 262 5.54 -15.34 -13.38
CA GLU A 262 6.19 -15.25 -14.68
C GLU A 262 6.07 -16.56 -15.46
N PHE A 263 6.25 -17.70 -14.78
CA PHE A 263 6.09 -19.02 -15.40
C PHE A 263 4.65 -19.31 -15.85
N SER A 264 3.65 -18.79 -15.14
CA SER A 264 2.23 -18.98 -15.49
C SER A 264 1.74 -18.05 -16.60
N ALA A 265 2.51 -17.01 -16.95
CA ALA A 265 2.20 -16.04 -18.01
C ALA A 265 2.81 -16.43 -19.37
N GLN A 266 3.68 -17.44 -19.42
CA GLN A 266 4.27 -18.04 -20.63
C GLN A 266 3.41 -19.21 -21.11
#